data_428a620b06b0e60c5bdbc1812cc68c85
#
_entry.id   428a620b06b0e60c5bdbc1812cc68c85
#
_cell.length_a   1.000
_cell.length_b   1.000
_cell.length_c   1.000
_cell.angle_alpha   90.00
_cell.angle_beta   90.00
_cell.angle_gamma   90.00
#
_symmetry.space_group_name_H-M   'P 1'
#
loop_
_entity.id
_entity.type
_entity.pdbx_description
1 polymer ?
#
loop_
_entity_poly.entity_id
_entity_poly.type
_entity_poly.pdbx_seq_one_letter_code
_entity_poly.pdbx_strand_id
1 'polypeptide(L)'
;MVVAVGSFQKKFLQEIFEKIRFTHTRFYHISEGFFLEDVVYTPENIDNIVALEYKHSMLDGRSAVFKRAFDIFFSLIAILVFLPIMLFIALLIRLDSPGPAIYIQKRVGKRGELFTFWKFRSMYTHLSVGAEYGGKKAQDIYKNLIKSSSNVRQGVLPKIENDPRVTRMGRFLRKTSLDELPQLFCVLWGTMSLVGPRPHLPEEVKNYEHRQKRLFSINPGITGYAQVFGRDNLDFEDEAKLDLYYIQHRSVFLDMYILFATFGVVFKGK
;
A
#
# COMPACT_ATOMS: atom_id res chain seq x y z
N MET A 1 -15.36 4.61 24.64
CA MET A 1 -16.75 5.11 24.58
C MET A 1 -17.57 4.04 23.90
N VAL A 2 -18.55 3.49 24.55
CA VAL A 2 -19.47 2.49 23.99
C VAL A 2 -20.65 3.26 23.40
N VAL A 3 -20.90 3.11 22.12
CA VAL A 3 -22.10 3.66 21.48
C VAL A 3 -23.05 2.49 21.25
N ALA A 4 -24.06 2.34 22.11
CA ALA A 4 -25.15 1.41 21.88
C ALA A 4 -26.20 2.12 21.00
N VAL A 5 -26.47 1.53 19.83
CA VAL A 5 -27.39 2.11 18.85
C VAL A 5 -28.53 1.12 18.63
N GLY A 6 -29.76 1.53 18.93
CA GLY A 6 -30.94 0.77 18.60
C GLY A 6 -31.23 0.74 17.08
N SER A 7 -32.44 0.39 16.66
CA SER A 7 -32.84 0.24 15.25
C SER A 7 -32.68 1.54 14.44
N PHE A 8 -31.49 1.73 13.84
CA PHE A 8 -31.19 2.87 12.96
C PHE A 8 -31.08 2.40 11.49
N GLN A 9 -31.32 3.35 10.57
CA GLN A 9 -31.15 3.09 9.14
C GLN A 9 -29.66 2.83 8.82
N LYS A 10 -29.38 1.89 7.93
CA LYS A 10 -28.03 1.49 7.45
C LYS A 10 -27.13 2.68 7.15
N LYS A 11 -27.66 3.70 6.49
CA LYS A 11 -26.92 4.91 6.11
C LYS A 11 -26.39 5.68 7.33
N PHE A 12 -27.15 5.79 8.39
CA PHE A 12 -26.76 6.47 9.62
C PHE A 12 -25.65 5.71 10.37
N LEU A 13 -25.76 4.38 10.45
CA LEU A 13 -24.71 3.54 11.03
C LEU A 13 -23.39 3.65 10.25
N GLN A 14 -23.48 3.70 8.91
CA GLN A 14 -22.33 3.90 8.06
C GLN A 14 -21.66 5.26 8.31
N GLU A 15 -22.45 6.34 8.45
CA GLU A 15 -21.93 7.68 8.73
C GLU A 15 -21.22 7.77 10.10
N ILE A 16 -21.80 7.16 11.14
CA ILE A 16 -21.16 7.10 12.46
C ILE A 16 -19.86 6.31 12.38
N PHE A 17 -19.91 5.12 11.78
CA PHE A 17 -18.77 4.24 11.67
C PHE A 17 -17.61 4.90 10.92
N GLU A 18 -17.89 5.63 9.86
CA GLU A 18 -16.87 6.39 9.14
C GLU A 18 -16.26 7.53 9.96
N LYS A 19 -17.04 8.22 10.77
CA LYS A 19 -16.54 9.28 11.65
C LYS A 19 -15.60 8.75 12.74
N ILE A 20 -15.86 7.54 13.25
CA ILE A 20 -15.04 6.94 14.33
C ILE A 20 -13.96 5.99 13.79
N ARG A 21 -13.92 5.75 12.49
CA ARG A 21 -13.06 4.78 11.79
C ARG A 21 -11.58 4.86 12.14
N PHE A 22 -11.07 6.08 12.35
CA PHE A 22 -9.66 6.31 12.67
C PHE A 22 -9.43 6.66 14.15
N THR A 23 -10.45 6.49 14.98
CA THR A 23 -10.34 6.69 16.43
C THR A 23 -10.08 5.35 17.12
N HIS A 24 -9.60 5.38 18.37
CA HIS A 24 -9.51 4.19 19.21
C HIS A 24 -10.86 3.81 19.86
N THR A 25 -11.97 4.28 19.31
CA THR A 25 -13.30 4.06 19.85
C THR A 25 -13.80 2.69 19.40
N ARG A 26 -14.21 1.84 20.34
CA ARG A 26 -14.89 0.58 20.03
C ARG A 26 -16.34 0.89 19.70
N PHE A 27 -16.85 0.30 18.62
CA PHE A 27 -18.21 0.44 18.17
C PHE A 27 -18.95 -0.89 18.32
N TYR A 28 -20.00 -0.89 19.13
CA TYR A 28 -20.85 -2.04 19.36
C TYR A 28 -22.25 -1.75 18.82
N HIS A 29 -22.82 -2.72 18.13
CA HIS A 29 -24.19 -2.65 17.66
C HIS A 29 -24.97 -3.86 18.15
N ILE A 30 -26.12 -3.61 18.75
CA ILE A 30 -27.09 -4.64 19.14
C ILE A 30 -28.01 -4.80 17.94
N SER A 31 -27.84 -5.92 17.22
CA SER A 31 -28.42 -6.11 15.89
C SER A 31 -29.87 -6.62 15.94
N GLU A 32 -30.73 -5.94 15.21
CA GLU A 32 -32.02 -6.49 14.72
C GLU A 32 -31.89 -6.93 13.24
N GLY A 33 -30.78 -7.60 12.87
CA GLY A 33 -30.60 -8.20 11.54
C GLY A 33 -29.90 -7.32 10.50
N PHE A 34 -29.14 -6.31 10.91
CA PHE A 34 -28.47 -5.38 10.00
C PHE A 34 -26.96 -5.49 10.07
N PHE A 35 -26.29 -5.85 8.96
CA PHE A 35 -24.84 -5.92 8.88
C PHE A 35 -24.28 -4.86 7.92
N LEU A 36 -23.21 -4.19 8.32
CA LEU A 36 -22.42 -3.36 7.42
C LEU A 36 -21.55 -4.28 6.56
N GLU A 37 -21.55 -4.05 5.26
CA GLU A 37 -20.69 -4.78 4.34
C GLU A 37 -19.20 -4.50 4.63
N ASP A 38 -18.36 -5.50 4.46
CA ASP A 38 -16.89 -5.37 4.54
C ASP A 38 -16.30 -5.01 5.92
N VAL A 39 -16.93 -5.39 7.00
CA VAL A 39 -16.47 -5.19 8.37
C VAL A 39 -16.32 -6.53 9.07
N VAL A 40 -15.28 -6.68 9.87
CA VAL A 40 -15.14 -7.87 10.73
C VAL A 40 -16.00 -7.69 11.98
N TYR A 41 -16.87 -8.66 12.21
CA TYR A 41 -17.71 -8.71 13.39
C TYR A 41 -17.14 -9.70 14.40
N THR A 42 -16.93 -9.26 15.63
CA THR A 42 -16.62 -10.15 16.74
C THR A 42 -17.77 -10.10 17.75
N PRO A 43 -18.42 -11.23 18.02
CA PRO A 43 -19.44 -11.26 19.07
C PRO A 43 -18.76 -11.06 20.43
N GLU A 44 -19.30 -10.16 21.22
CA GLU A 44 -18.87 -9.90 22.59
C GLU A 44 -20.09 -9.86 23.51
N ASN A 45 -20.01 -10.56 24.66
CA ASN A 45 -21.07 -10.54 25.65
C ASN A 45 -20.87 -9.36 26.58
N ILE A 46 -21.81 -8.43 26.60
CA ILE A 46 -21.86 -7.29 27.52
C ILE A 46 -23.10 -7.47 28.37
N ASP A 47 -22.93 -7.77 29.66
CA ASP A 47 -24.01 -7.91 30.65
C ASP A 47 -25.20 -8.78 30.14
N ASN A 48 -24.90 -9.99 29.64
CA ASN A 48 -25.86 -10.95 29.07
C ASN A 48 -26.52 -10.53 27.73
N ILE A 49 -26.04 -9.48 27.09
CA ILE A 49 -26.46 -9.07 25.75
C ILE A 49 -25.35 -9.41 24.78
N VAL A 50 -25.69 -10.12 23.69
CA VAL A 50 -24.74 -10.36 22.60
C VAL A 50 -24.65 -9.09 21.75
N ALA A 51 -23.53 -8.40 21.85
CA ALA A 51 -23.21 -7.24 21.04
C ALA A 51 -22.20 -7.64 19.93
N LEU A 52 -22.30 -7.02 18.76
CA LEU A 52 -21.34 -7.19 17.68
C LEU A 52 -20.33 -6.03 17.71
N GLU A 53 -19.08 -6.33 18.02
CA GLU A 53 -18.00 -5.36 17.91
C GLU A 53 -17.57 -5.25 16.43
N TYR A 54 -17.53 -4.05 15.93
CA TYR A 54 -17.10 -3.73 14.57
C TYR A 54 -15.60 -3.45 14.56
N LYS A 55 -14.84 -4.25 13.81
CA LYS A 55 -13.39 -4.06 13.64
C LYS A 55 -13.03 -3.81 12.18
N HIS A 56 -12.15 -2.85 11.96
CA HIS A 56 -11.58 -2.61 10.64
C HIS A 56 -10.50 -3.62 10.28
N SER A 57 -9.91 -4.26 11.27
CA SER A 57 -8.78 -5.18 11.10
C SER A 57 -8.71 -6.13 12.29
N MET A 58 -8.24 -7.36 12.04
CA MET A 58 -7.97 -8.34 13.10
C MET A 58 -6.77 -7.97 13.99
N LEU A 59 -5.91 -7.04 13.55
CA LEU A 59 -4.74 -6.59 14.31
C LEU A 59 -5.01 -5.24 14.97
N ASP A 60 -5.61 -5.29 16.17
CA ASP A 60 -5.83 -4.13 17.03
C ASP A 60 -5.12 -4.29 18.39
N GLY A 61 -4.88 -3.18 19.07
CA GLY A 61 -4.27 -3.18 20.39
C GLY A 61 -2.89 -3.85 20.43
N ARG A 62 -2.72 -4.89 21.24
CA ARG A 62 -1.43 -5.61 21.42
C ARG A 62 -0.91 -6.23 20.13
N SER A 63 -1.78 -6.74 19.28
CA SER A 63 -1.40 -7.33 17.99
C SER A 63 -0.84 -6.29 17.02
N ALA A 64 -1.33 -5.05 17.05
CA ALA A 64 -0.78 -3.97 16.25
C ALA A 64 0.62 -3.55 16.72
N VAL A 65 0.85 -3.54 18.06
CA VAL A 65 2.19 -3.28 18.63
C VAL A 65 3.17 -4.39 18.23
N PHE A 66 2.74 -5.65 18.32
CA PHE A 66 3.57 -6.78 17.91
C PHE A 66 3.92 -6.73 16.41
N LYS A 67 2.93 -6.44 15.57
CA LYS A 67 3.16 -6.21 14.13
C LYS A 67 4.19 -5.10 13.89
N ARG A 68 4.11 -4.00 14.63
CA ARG A 68 5.05 -2.89 14.49
C ARG A 68 6.47 -3.30 14.90
N ALA A 69 6.62 -4.03 16.01
CA ALA A 69 7.90 -4.58 16.45
C ALA A 69 8.49 -5.53 15.40
N PHE A 70 7.66 -6.41 14.82
CA PHE A 70 8.02 -7.28 13.71
C PHE A 70 8.54 -6.48 12.49
N ASP A 71 7.81 -5.45 12.06
CA ASP A 71 8.21 -4.61 10.93
C ASP A 71 9.56 -3.93 11.19
N ILE A 72 9.77 -3.37 12.38
CA ILE A 72 11.03 -2.72 12.76
C ILE A 72 12.18 -3.74 12.76
N PHE A 73 12.00 -4.88 13.41
CA PHE A 73 13.03 -5.90 13.54
C PHE A 73 13.49 -6.42 12.17
N PHE A 74 12.55 -6.85 11.33
CA PHE A 74 12.90 -7.41 10.03
C PHE A 74 13.38 -6.35 9.03
N SER A 75 12.86 -5.12 9.08
CA SER A 75 13.37 -4.04 8.23
C SER A 75 14.79 -3.64 8.62
N LEU A 76 15.12 -3.62 9.91
CA LEU A 76 16.48 -3.31 10.38
C LEU A 76 17.48 -4.39 9.91
N ILE A 77 17.14 -5.66 10.07
CA ILE A 77 17.98 -6.76 9.57
C ILE A 77 18.15 -6.65 8.05
N ALA A 78 17.05 -6.42 7.32
CA ALA A 78 17.12 -6.28 5.87
C ALA A 78 17.99 -5.07 5.45
N ILE A 79 17.88 -3.93 6.14
CA ILE A 79 18.74 -2.77 5.87
C ILE A 79 20.21 -3.16 6.10
N LEU A 80 20.56 -3.77 7.22
CA LEU A 80 21.95 -4.15 7.53
C LEU A 80 22.52 -5.10 6.47
N VAL A 81 21.74 -6.09 6.03
CA VAL A 81 22.16 -7.08 5.02
C VAL A 81 22.29 -6.44 3.64
N PHE A 82 21.32 -5.61 3.24
CA PHE A 82 21.29 -5.04 1.89
C PHE A 82 22.00 -3.70 1.77
N LEU A 83 22.48 -3.07 2.85
CA LEU A 83 23.14 -1.75 2.81
C LEU A 83 24.33 -1.73 1.85
N PRO A 84 25.27 -2.70 1.85
CA PRO A 84 26.37 -2.69 0.90
C PRO A 84 25.90 -2.75 -0.56
N ILE A 85 24.88 -3.57 -0.83
CA ILE A 85 24.26 -3.70 -2.15
C ILE A 85 23.56 -2.38 -2.53
N MET A 86 22.86 -1.75 -1.60
CA MET A 86 22.18 -0.47 -1.82
C MET A 86 23.18 0.65 -2.17
N LEU A 87 24.33 0.70 -1.49
CA LEU A 87 25.39 1.67 -1.79
C LEU A 87 25.99 1.44 -3.18
N PHE A 88 26.22 0.18 -3.54
CA PHE A 88 26.71 -0.19 -4.86
C PHE A 88 25.69 0.16 -5.97
N ILE A 89 24.41 -0.13 -5.77
CA ILE A 89 23.33 0.26 -6.68
C ILE A 89 23.28 1.79 -6.83
N ALA A 90 23.39 2.54 -5.74
CA ALA A 90 23.38 4.00 -5.78
C ALA A 90 24.54 4.57 -6.62
N LEU A 91 25.71 3.95 -6.53
CA LEU A 91 26.87 4.30 -7.38
C LEU A 91 26.58 4.02 -8.85
N LEU A 92 26.08 2.82 -9.18
CA LEU A 92 25.75 2.43 -10.56
C LEU A 92 24.70 3.34 -11.19
N ILE A 93 23.66 3.74 -10.44
CA ILE A 93 22.65 4.68 -10.92
C ILE A 93 23.24 6.04 -11.27
N ARG A 94 24.20 6.53 -10.47
CA ARG A 94 24.89 7.80 -10.73
C ARG A 94 25.82 7.73 -11.95
N LEU A 95 26.41 6.58 -12.20
CA LEU A 95 27.25 6.34 -13.38
C LEU A 95 26.40 6.18 -14.66
N ASP A 96 25.20 5.58 -14.56
CA ASP A 96 24.30 5.35 -15.70
C ASP A 96 23.63 6.64 -16.21
N SER A 97 23.29 7.57 -15.31
CA SER A 97 22.68 8.85 -15.69
C SER A 97 22.85 9.94 -14.63
N PRO A 98 22.95 11.25 -15.03
CA PRO A 98 23.11 12.35 -14.08
C PRO A 98 21.90 12.53 -13.18
N GLY A 99 22.14 12.89 -11.90
CA GLY A 99 21.12 13.20 -10.90
C GLY A 99 21.17 12.31 -9.65
N PRO A 100 20.23 12.47 -8.71
CA PRO A 100 20.19 11.74 -7.45
C PRO A 100 19.93 10.25 -7.66
N ALA A 101 20.51 9.38 -6.81
CA ALA A 101 20.30 7.94 -6.87
C ALA A 101 18.90 7.53 -6.34
N ILE A 102 18.36 8.30 -5.39
CA ILE A 102 17.06 8.08 -4.78
C ILE A 102 16.01 8.96 -5.48
N TYR A 103 14.91 8.37 -5.84
CA TYR A 103 13.70 9.03 -6.30
C TYR A 103 12.73 9.18 -5.14
N ILE A 104 12.22 10.38 -4.96
CA ILE A 104 11.31 10.74 -3.87
C ILE A 104 9.97 11.14 -4.45
N GLN A 105 8.88 10.62 -3.88
CA GLN A 105 7.53 10.94 -4.32
C GLN A 105 6.57 10.96 -3.12
N LYS A 106 5.54 11.80 -3.18
CA LYS A 106 4.45 11.74 -2.21
C LYS A 106 3.47 10.64 -2.58
N ARG A 107 3.09 9.84 -1.60
CA ARG A 107 2.10 8.78 -1.70
C ARG A 107 1.07 8.91 -0.58
N VAL A 108 -0.09 8.31 -0.79
CA VAL A 108 -1.14 8.25 0.24
C VAL A 108 -0.88 7.03 1.12
N GLY A 109 -0.80 7.28 2.41
CA GLY A 109 -0.58 6.28 3.45
C GLY A 109 -1.81 6.07 4.33
N LYS A 110 -1.57 5.56 5.54
CA LYS A 110 -2.61 5.35 6.54
C LYS A 110 -3.40 6.62 6.80
N ARG A 111 -4.72 6.48 7.01
CA ARG A 111 -5.69 7.58 7.23
C ARG A 111 -5.81 8.57 6.06
N GLY A 112 -5.27 8.24 4.89
CA GLY A 112 -5.24 9.16 3.77
C GLY A 112 -4.15 10.24 3.86
N GLU A 113 -3.24 10.16 4.84
CA GLU A 113 -2.16 11.12 5.03
C GLU A 113 -1.07 10.94 3.98
N LEU A 114 -0.50 12.05 3.51
CA LEU A 114 0.60 12.00 2.56
C LEU A 114 1.92 11.69 3.27
N PHE A 115 2.65 10.72 2.77
CA PHE A 115 3.99 10.42 3.24
C PHE A 115 5.02 10.47 2.12
N THR A 116 6.30 10.54 2.50
CA THR A 116 7.42 10.55 1.57
C THR A 116 7.84 9.12 1.26
N PHE A 117 7.63 8.72 0.01
CA PHE A 117 7.94 7.40 -0.52
C PHE A 117 9.29 7.42 -1.22
N TRP A 118 10.15 6.48 -0.92
CA TRP A 118 11.50 6.37 -1.45
C TRP A 118 11.68 5.14 -2.31
N LYS A 119 12.38 5.31 -3.43
CA LYS A 119 12.90 4.20 -4.21
C LYS A 119 14.14 4.59 -4.98
N PHE A 120 14.89 3.63 -5.50
CA PHE A 120 15.96 3.93 -6.42
C PHE A 120 15.42 4.52 -7.72
N ARG A 121 16.14 5.50 -8.25
CA ARG A 121 15.82 6.10 -9.53
C ARG A 121 16.00 5.07 -10.64
N SER A 122 14.93 4.82 -11.39
CA SER A 122 14.89 3.93 -12.54
C SER A 122 14.61 4.63 -13.86
N MET A 123 14.40 5.96 -13.82
CA MET A 123 14.11 6.81 -14.99
C MET A 123 15.09 7.97 -15.07
N TYR A 124 15.29 8.51 -16.27
CA TYR A 124 16.03 9.76 -16.45
C TYR A 124 15.37 10.89 -15.68
N THR A 125 16.16 11.67 -14.94
CA THR A 125 15.65 12.74 -14.06
C THR A 125 14.78 13.75 -14.80
N HIS A 126 15.21 14.19 -15.98
CA HIS A 126 14.50 15.18 -16.81
C HIS A 126 13.21 14.64 -17.47
N LEU A 127 12.99 13.33 -17.46
CA LEU A 127 11.77 12.66 -17.96
C LEU A 127 10.87 12.13 -16.85
N SER A 128 11.31 12.20 -15.60
CA SER A 128 10.54 11.76 -14.44
C SER A 128 9.46 12.77 -14.08
N VAL A 129 8.27 12.28 -13.72
CA VAL A 129 7.15 13.11 -13.25
C VAL A 129 7.29 13.33 -11.75
N GLY A 130 7.23 14.59 -11.32
CA GLY A 130 7.29 14.98 -9.90
C GLY A 130 7.62 16.46 -9.78
N ALA A 131 7.37 17.05 -8.59
CA ALA A 131 7.55 18.49 -8.37
C ALA A 131 9.03 18.94 -8.54
N GLU A 132 9.98 18.06 -8.26
CA GLU A 132 11.43 18.32 -8.29
C GLU A 132 12.13 17.74 -9.54
N TYR A 133 11.38 17.21 -10.51
CA TYR A 133 11.90 16.52 -11.68
C TYR A 133 11.41 17.21 -12.96
N GLY A 134 11.45 16.59 -14.11
CA GLY A 134 11.22 17.09 -15.46
C GLY A 134 10.09 18.09 -15.77
N GLY A 135 9.35 18.55 -14.77
CA GLY A 135 8.34 19.63 -14.91
C GLY A 135 7.20 19.32 -15.91
N LYS A 136 6.67 20.36 -16.55
CA LYS A 136 5.57 20.24 -17.54
C LYS A 136 5.91 19.31 -18.70
N LYS A 137 7.14 19.42 -19.23
CA LYS A 137 7.58 18.59 -20.37
C LYS A 137 7.52 17.08 -20.06
N ALA A 138 7.97 16.67 -18.88
CA ALA A 138 7.87 15.28 -18.44
C ALA A 138 6.42 14.84 -18.24
N GLN A 139 5.56 15.73 -17.74
CA GLN A 139 4.12 15.44 -17.59
C GLN A 139 3.43 15.25 -18.95
N ASP A 140 3.76 16.06 -19.95
CA ASP A 140 3.18 15.96 -21.29
C ASP A 140 3.63 14.68 -21.99
N ILE A 141 4.92 14.33 -21.88
CA ILE A 141 5.43 13.04 -22.37
C ILE A 141 4.69 11.87 -21.69
N TYR A 142 4.51 11.91 -20.37
CA TYR A 142 3.78 10.89 -19.64
C TYR A 142 2.32 10.77 -20.09
N LYS A 143 1.61 11.89 -20.24
CA LYS A 143 0.23 11.89 -20.74
C LYS A 143 0.10 11.29 -22.14
N ASN A 144 1.06 11.59 -23.03
CA ASN A 144 1.09 11.03 -24.38
C ASN A 144 1.35 9.52 -24.35
N LEU A 145 2.26 9.05 -23.48
CA LEU A 145 2.54 7.61 -23.31
C LEU A 145 1.32 6.84 -22.77
N ILE A 146 0.56 7.43 -21.83
CA ILE A 146 -0.69 6.81 -21.34
C ILE A 146 -1.73 6.65 -22.45
N LYS A 147 -1.82 7.60 -23.37
CA LYS A 147 -2.77 7.57 -24.49
C LYS A 147 -2.32 6.68 -25.65
N SER A 148 -1.07 6.28 -25.67
CA SER A 148 -0.49 5.45 -26.75
C SER A 148 -0.79 3.97 -26.54
N SER A 149 -0.57 3.17 -27.58
CA SER A 149 -0.63 1.70 -27.54
C SER A 149 0.38 1.06 -26.58
N SER A 150 1.38 1.81 -26.10
CA SER A 150 2.34 1.34 -25.10
C SER A 150 1.73 1.17 -23.70
N ASN A 151 0.53 1.72 -23.46
CA ASN A 151 -0.18 1.50 -22.22
C ASN A 151 -1.03 0.22 -22.31
N VAL A 152 -0.54 -0.84 -21.67
CA VAL A 152 -1.18 -2.18 -21.71
C VAL A 152 -2.23 -2.37 -20.60
N ARG A 153 -2.37 -1.40 -19.69
CA ARG A 153 -3.37 -1.44 -18.62
C ARG A 153 -4.21 -0.18 -18.65
N GLN A 154 -5.50 -0.34 -18.94
CA GLN A 154 -6.46 0.75 -18.88
C GLN A 154 -6.94 0.98 -17.44
N GLY A 155 -7.33 2.21 -17.12
CA GLY A 155 -7.88 2.57 -15.83
C GLY A 155 -6.98 3.45 -14.97
N VAL A 156 -7.15 3.35 -13.64
CA VAL A 156 -6.53 4.26 -12.66
C VAL A 156 -5.01 4.06 -12.56
N LEU A 157 -4.50 2.86 -12.90
CA LEU A 157 -3.09 2.49 -12.77
C LEU A 157 -2.50 2.11 -14.15
N PRO A 158 -2.07 3.08 -14.97
CA PRO A 158 -1.50 2.78 -16.27
C PRO A 158 -0.17 2.02 -16.16
N LYS A 159 0.04 1.01 -17.01
CA LYS A 159 1.29 0.25 -17.15
C LYS A 159 1.83 0.46 -18.57
N ILE A 160 2.95 1.16 -18.68
CA ILE A 160 3.58 1.46 -19.98
C ILE A 160 4.68 0.43 -20.23
N GLU A 161 4.52 -0.36 -21.29
CA GLU A 161 5.55 -1.28 -21.75
C GLU A 161 6.64 -0.52 -22.53
N ASN A 162 7.89 -0.99 -22.39
CA ASN A 162 9.06 -0.41 -23.04
C ASN A 162 9.17 1.12 -22.85
N ASP A 163 8.86 1.61 -21.65
CA ASP A 163 8.86 3.03 -21.33
C ASP A 163 10.23 3.67 -21.65
N PRO A 164 10.32 4.61 -22.62
CA PRO A 164 11.57 5.23 -23.05
C PRO A 164 12.23 6.08 -21.98
N ARG A 165 11.51 6.41 -20.92
CA ARG A 165 12.02 7.17 -19.78
C ARG A 165 12.92 6.34 -18.86
N VAL A 166 12.84 5.00 -18.97
CA VAL A 166 13.56 4.06 -18.10
C VAL A 166 15.01 3.91 -18.57
N THR A 167 15.97 4.11 -17.67
CA THR A 167 17.40 3.95 -17.95
C THR A 167 17.79 2.47 -18.12
N ARG A 168 19.02 2.20 -18.59
CA ARG A 168 19.52 0.81 -18.69
C ARG A 168 19.57 0.14 -17.33
N MET A 169 20.16 0.80 -16.34
CA MET A 169 20.20 0.34 -14.96
C MET A 169 18.80 0.25 -14.37
N GLY A 170 17.92 1.21 -14.69
CA GLY A 170 16.52 1.21 -14.25
C GLY A 170 15.72 -0.01 -14.72
N ARG A 171 15.95 -0.52 -15.93
CA ARG A 171 15.33 -1.77 -16.41
C ARG A 171 15.74 -2.97 -15.56
N PHE A 172 17.03 -3.08 -15.27
CA PHE A 172 17.53 -4.14 -14.40
C PHE A 172 16.90 -4.06 -12.99
N LEU A 173 16.90 -2.87 -12.39
CA LEU A 173 16.34 -2.66 -11.05
C LEU A 173 14.85 -3.01 -10.97
N ARG A 174 14.06 -2.61 -11.98
CA ARG A 174 12.62 -2.94 -12.04
C ARG A 174 12.36 -4.43 -12.24
N LYS A 175 13.17 -5.09 -13.08
CA LYS A 175 13.05 -6.54 -13.30
C LYS A 175 13.35 -7.34 -12.03
N THR A 176 14.29 -6.87 -11.22
CA THR A 176 14.71 -7.52 -9.97
C THR A 176 14.02 -6.98 -8.73
N SER A 177 13.14 -5.97 -8.87
CA SER A 177 12.49 -5.24 -7.78
C SER A 177 13.48 -4.61 -6.76
N LEU A 178 14.76 -4.49 -7.12
CA LEU A 178 15.78 -3.86 -6.26
C LEU A 178 15.59 -2.36 -6.14
N ASP A 179 14.81 -1.73 -7.03
CA ASP A 179 14.44 -0.32 -6.92
C ASP A 179 13.58 -0.02 -5.68
N GLU A 180 13.00 -1.02 -5.06
CA GLU A 180 12.14 -0.89 -3.89
C GLU A 180 12.89 -0.97 -2.54
N LEU A 181 14.17 -1.39 -2.53
CA LEU A 181 14.96 -1.51 -1.29
C LEU A 181 14.95 -0.26 -0.39
N PRO A 182 15.01 1.00 -0.90
CA PRO A 182 14.94 2.19 -0.05
C PRO A 182 13.62 2.33 0.75
N GLN A 183 12.55 1.62 0.37
CA GLN A 183 11.30 1.63 1.14
C GLN A 183 11.46 0.99 2.53
N LEU A 184 12.50 0.16 2.76
CA LEU A 184 12.81 -0.37 4.07
C LEU A 184 13.01 0.74 5.11
N PHE A 185 13.55 1.89 4.72
CA PHE A 185 13.63 3.06 5.60
C PHE A 185 12.25 3.65 5.91
N CYS A 186 11.32 3.65 4.94
CA CYS A 186 9.93 4.07 5.18
C CYS A 186 9.23 3.13 6.18
N VAL A 187 9.54 1.84 6.15
CA VAL A 187 9.05 0.87 7.15
C VAL A 187 9.66 1.20 8.52
N LEU A 188 10.96 1.41 8.60
CA LEU A 188 11.64 1.72 9.86
C LEU A 188 11.09 3.00 10.51
N TRP A 189 10.74 4.03 9.73
CA TRP A 189 10.09 5.26 10.22
C TRP A 189 8.60 5.09 10.55
N GLY A 190 7.95 4.04 10.08
CA GLY A 190 6.54 3.75 10.39
C GLY A 190 5.52 4.33 9.43
N THR A 191 5.96 4.91 8.32
CA THR A 191 5.06 5.37 7.25
C THR A 191 4.61 4.23 6.34
N MET A 192 5.37 3.12 6.34
CA MET A 192 5.05 1.87 5.65
C MET A 192 5.15 0.68 6.60
N SER A 193 4.72 -0.48 6.12
CA SER A 193 4.88 -1.82 6.70
C SER A 193 5.64 -2.72 5.71
N LEU A 194 6.19 -3.84 6.15
CA LEU A 194 6.73 -4.85 5.24
C LEU A 194 5.64 -5.41 4.34
N VAL A 195 4.47 -5.73 4.93
CA VAL A 195 3.30 -6.26 4.21
C VAL A 195 2.11 -5.34 4.41
N GLY A 196 1.45 -4.98 3.32
CA GLY A 196 0.27 -4.12 3.32
C GLY A 196 -0.20 -3.82 1.89
N PRO A 197 -1.30 -3.08 1.72
CA PRO A 197 -1.74 -2.59 0.43
C PRO A 197 -0.66 -1.77 -0.26
N ARG A 198 -0.65 -1.77 -1.59
CA ARG A 198 0.26 -0.94 -2.36
C ARG A 198 0.06 0.55 -2.04
N PRO A 199 1.13 1.37 -1.88
CA PRO A 199 0.99 2.81 -1.73
C PRO A 199 0.55 3.48 -3.04
N HIS A 200 -0.55 4.24 -3.01
CA HIS A 200 -1.18 4.87 -4.17
C HIS A 200 -0.76 6.34 -4.34
N LEU A 201 -0.86 6.84 -5.58
CA LEU A 201 -0.63 8.25 -5.87
C LEU A 201 -1.83 9.11 -5.43
N PRO A 202 -1.61 10.37 -5.00
CA PRO A 202 -2.71 11.27 -4.64
C PRO A 202 -3.72 11.47 -5.79
N GLU A 203 -3.26 11.46 -7.03
CA GLU A 203 -4.10 11.60 -8.23
C GLU A 203 -4.99 10.37 -8.45
N GLU A 204 -4.48 9.17 -8.14
CA GLU A 204 -5.23 7.92 -8.23
C GLU A 204 -6.36 7.90 -7.21
N VAL A 205 -6.06 8.31 -5.97
CA VAL A 205 -7.00 8.29 -4.84
C VAL A 205 -8.18 9.24 -5.01
N LYS A 206 -8.03 10.30 -5.80
CA LYS A 206 -9.14 11.23 -6.09
C LYS A 206 -10.35 10.54 -6.73
N ASN A 207 -10.11 9.47 -7.47
CA ASN A 207 -11.13 8.72 -8.20
C ASN A 207 -11.63 7.50 -7.42
N TYR A 208 -11.19 7.33 -6.16
CA TYR A 208 -11.55 6.16 -5.36
C TYR A 208 -12.95 6.28 -4.79
N GLU A 209 -13.70 5.21 -4.93
CA GLU A 209 -14.97 5.02 -4.25
C GLU A 209 -14.77 4.84 -2.74
N HIS A 210 -15.87 4.97 -2.01
CA HIS A 210 -15.87 4.86 -0.55
C HIS A 210 -15.27 3.54 -0.05
N ARG A 211 -15.59 2.43 -0.71
CA ARG A 211 -15.05 1.09 -0.41
C ARG A 211 -13.54 1.03 -0.55
N GLN A 212 -12.99 1.60 -1.62
CA GLN A 212 -11.55 1.59 -1.89
C GLN A 212 -10.74 2.44 -0.90
N LYS A 213 -11.34 3.50 -0.34
CA LYS A 213 -10.70 4.33 0.72
C LYS A 213 -10.37 3.55 1.99
N ARG A 214 -10.96 2.36 2.18
CA ARG A 214 -10.62 1.45 3.27
C ARG A 214 -9.21 0.87 3.17
N LEU A 215 -8.59 0.89 1.99
CA LEU A 215 -7.18 0.54 1.81
C LEU A 215 -6.26 1.39 2.70
N PHE A 216 -6.69 2.60 3.07
CA PHE A 216 -5.95 3.51 3.96
C PHE A 216 -6.20 3.29 5.46
N SER A 217 -6.89 2.23 5.86
CA SER A 217 -7.07 1.90 7.29
C SER A 217 -5.79 1.43 7.96
N ILE A 218 -4.82 0.94 7.18
CA ILE A 218 -3.52 0.45 7.64
C ILE A 218 -2.38 1.10 6.85
N ASN A 219 -1.13 0.91 7.32
CA ASN A 219 0.03 1.34 6.58
C ASN A 219 0.17 0.57 5.26
N PRO A 220 0.55 1.24 4.15
CA PRO A 220 0.89 0.56 2.91
C PRO A 220 2.13 -0.32 3.08
N GLY A 221 2.22 -1.38 2.26
CA GLY A 221 3.32 -2.35 2.32
C GLY A 221 4.37 -2.16 1.23
N ILE A 222 5.58 -2.71 1.45
CA ILE A 222 6.57 -2.93 0.38
C ILE A 222 6.05 -4.05 -0.53
N THR A 223 5.53 -5.11 0.06
CA THR A 223 4.80 -6.18 -0.63
C THR A 223 3.39 -6.29 -0.08
N GLY A 224 2.51 -6.99 -0.78
CA GLY A 224 1.12 -7.14 -0.38
C GLY A 224 0.46 -8.37 -0.99
N TYR A 225 -0.73 -8.69 -0.51
CA TYR A 225 -1.48 -9.86 -0.94
C TYR A 225 -1.82 -9.79 -2.43
N ALA A 226 -2.29 -8.64 -2.92
CA ALA A 226 -2.58 -8.42 -4.33
C ALA A 226 -1.32 -8.51 -5.20
N GLN A 227 -0.17 -8.02 -4.71
CA GLN A 227 1.10 -8.06 -5.45
C GLN A 227 1.65 -9.47 -5.63
N VAL A 228 1.39 -10.38 -4.68
CA VAL A 228 1.93 -11.75 -4.68
C VAL A 228 0.97 -12.75 -5.32
N PHE A 229 -0.33 -12.65 -5.02
CA PHE A 229 -1.34 -13.61 -5.44
C PHE A 229 -2.21 -13.10 -6.59
N GLY A 230 -2.12 -11.80 -6.90
CA GLY A 230 -2.73 -11.21 -8.07
C GLY A 230 -2.03 -11.68 -9.36
N ARG A 231 -2.77 -11.81 -10.45
CA ARG A 231 -2.20 -12.04 -11.78
C ARG A 231 -1.75 -10.70 -12.38
N ASP A 232 -0.75 -10.73 -13.26
CA ASP A 232 -0.14 -9.53 -13.87
C ASP A 232 -1.11 -8.57 -14.57
N ASN A 233 -2.33 -8.99 -14.87
CA ASN A 233 -3.35 -8.22 -15.59
C ASN A 233 -4.63 -7.98 -14.76
N LEU A 234 -4.56 -8.03 -13.43
CA LEU A 234 -5.70 -7.64 -12.61
C LEU A 234 -6.06 -6.18 -12.86
N ASP A 235 -7.34 -5.91 -12.96
CA ASP A 235 -7.81 -4.54 -12.91
C ASP A 235 -7.66 -3.97 -11.47
N PHE A 236 -7.82 -2.67 -11.36
CA PHE A 236 -7.67 -2.01 -10.06
C PHE A 236 -8.70 -2.47 -9.03
N GLU A 237 -9.91 -2.82 -9.48
CA GLU A 237 -10.97 -3.24 -8.57
C GLU A 237 -10.66 -4.60 -7.94
N ASP A 238 -10.12 -5.52 -8.71
CA ASP A 238 -9.73 -6.85 -8.21
C ASP A 238 -8.48 -6.77 -7.34
N GLU A 239 -7.49 -5.90 -7.64
CA GLU A 239 -6.39 -5.58 -6.72
C GLU A 239 -6.95 -5.06 -5.39
N ALA A 240 -7.88 -4.11 -5.43
CA ALA A 240 -8.49 -3.55 -4.22
C ALA A 240 -9.25 -4.60 -3.40
N LYS A 241 -9.95 -5.54 -4.04
CA LYS A 241 -10.62 -6.66 -3.35
C LYS A 241 -9.62 -7.55 -2.61
N LEU A 242 -8.50 -7.91 -3.25
CA LEU A 242 -7.44 -8.72 -2.64
C LEU A 242 -6.78 -8.01 -1.45
N ASP A 243 -6.50 -6.72 -1.59
CA ASP A 243 -5.92 -5.93 -0.50
C ASP A 243 -6.92 -5.70 0.64
N LEU A 244 -8.22 -5.55 0.35
CA LEU A 244 -9.26 -5.51 1.37
C LEU A 244 -9.39 -6.85 2.10
N TYR A 245 -9.30 -7.97 1.37
CA TYR A 245 -9.25 -9.29 1.98
C TYR A 245 -8.07 -9.42 2.96
N TYR A 246 -6.88 -8.97 2.56
CA TYR A 246 -5.73 -8.93 3.45
C TYR A 246 -6.01 -8.09 4.70
N ILE A 247 -6.59 -6.90 4.56
CA ILE A 247 -6.90 -6.01 5.70
C ILE A 247 -7.81 -6.72 6.71
N GLN A 248 -8.81 -7.48 6.22
CA GLN A 248 -9.76 -8.20 7.06
C GLN A 248 -9.13 -9.40 7.79
N HIS A 249 -8.24 -10.15 7.11
CA HIS A 249 -7.65 -11.39 7.62
C HIS A 249 -6.20 -11.23 8.10
N ARG A 250 -5.74 -9.99 8.23
CA ARG A 250 -4.37 -9.64 8.58
C ARG A 250 -3.92 -10.34 9.87
N SER A 251 -2.80 -11.05 9.78
CA SER A 251 -2.13 -11.70 10.90
C SER A 251 -0.62 -11.77 10.63
N VAL A 252 0.18 -11.94 11.67
CA VAL A 252 1.64 -12.09 11.50
C VAL A 252 1.98 -13.36 10.70
N PHE A 253 1.20 -14.43 10.83
CA PHE A 253 1.38 -15.64 10.03
C PHE A 253 1.11 -15.39 8.54
N LEU A 254 0.05 -14.63 8.22
CA LEU A 254 -0.24 -14.24 6.85
C LEU A 254 0.86 -13.33 6.29
N ASP A 255 1.39 -12.40 7.09
CA ASP A 255 2.51 -11.56 6.71
C ASP A 255 3.76 -12.39 6.38
N MET A 256 4.13 -13.35 7.23
CA MET A 256 5.23 -14.27 6.94
C MET A 256 5.02 -15.04 5.66
N TYR A 257 3.81 -15.57 5.44
CA TYR A 257 3.46 -16.29 4.22
C TYR A 257 3.63 -15.42 2.97
N ILE A 258 3.14 -14.16 3.01
CA ILE A 258 3.28 -13.20 1.91
C ILE A 258 4.77 -12.87 1.68
N LEU A 259 5.55 -12.64 2.74
CA LEU A 259 6.99 -12.38 2.62
C LEU A 259 7.72 -13.55 1.94
N PHE A 260 7.48 -14.79 2.35
CA PHE A 260 8.06 -15.96 1.71
C PHE A 260 7.63 -16.09 0.24
N ALA A 261 6.35 -15.89 -0.05
CA ALA A 261 5.84 -15.96 -1.41
C ALA A 261 6.41 -14.84 -2.30
N THR A 262 6.70 -13.65 -1.73
CA THR A 262 7.34 -12.53 -2.44
C THR A 262 8.71 -12.93 -2.99
N PHE A 263 9.52 -13.68 -2.25
CA PHE A 263 10.79 -14.19 -2.76
C PHE A 263 10.57 -15.04 -4.03
N GLY A 264 9.56 -15.91 -4.02
CA GLY A 264 9.23 -16.73 -5.19
C GLY A 264 8.85 -15.90 -6.43
N VAL A 265 8.10 -14.81 -6.24
CA VAL A 265 7.71 -13.90 -7.31
C VAL A 265 8.91 -13.12 -7.85
N VAL A 266 9.77 -12.61 -6.97
CA VAL A 266 10.97 -11.86 -7.36
C VAL A 266 11.95 -12.75 -8.13
N PHE A 267 12.16 -13.99 -7.72
CA PHE A 267 13.07 -14.92 -8.41
C PHE A 267 12.53 -15.42 -9.76
N LYS A 268 11.21 -15.52 -9.93
CA LYS A 268 10.61 -15.87 -11.24
C LYS A 268 10.72 -14.74 -12.27
N GLY A 269 11.00 -13.52 -11.83
CA GLY A 269 11.06 -12.32 -12.66
C GLY A 269 9.64 -11.86 -13.04
N LYS A 270 9.41 -10.55 -12.98
CA LYS A 270 8.20 -9.95 -13.54
C LYS A 270 8.27 -9.95 -15.05
#